data_26c34022717d77d90db255f3868a09be
#
_entry.id   26c34022717d77d90db255f3868a09be
#
_cell.length_a   1.000
_cell.length_b   1.000
_cell.length_c   1.000
_cell.angle_alpha   90.00
_cell.angle_beta   90.00
_cell.angle_gamma   90.00
#
_symmetry.space_group_name_H-M   'P 1'
#
loop_
_entity.id
_entity.type
_entity.pdbx_description
1 polymer ?
#
loop_
_entity_poly.entity_id
_entity_poly.type
_entity_poly.pdbx_seq_one_letter_code
_entity_poly.pdbx_strand_id
1 'polypeptide(L)'
;IRAFHGHLKEAKYVYVAKGSAIVAIVELDNVESPSKLQKVERFILSDKNPQILFIPPKYANGFRPLEVDTRIIFFSTSSLEESKGDDYRYPADYWGKRIWKVEDR
;
A
#
# COMPACT_ATOMS: atom_id res chain seq x y z
N ILE A 1 -3.75 -10.27 -3.00
CA ILE A 1 -3.57 -8.82 -3.22
C ILE A 1 -4.68 -8.07 -2.51
N ARG A 2 -4.30 -7.11 -1.69
CA ARG A 2 -5.24 -6.17 -1.09
C ARG A 2 -4.84 -4.77 -1.53
N ALA A 3 -5.62 -4.15 -2.40
CA ALA A 3 -5.31 -2.85 -2.98
C ALA A 3 -6.55 -2.27 -3.67
N PHE A 4 -6.62 -1.02 -3.86
CA PHE A 4 -5.88 0.06 -3.21
C PHE A 4 -6.78 0.75 -2.20
N HIS A 5 -6.20 1.20 -1.09
CA HIS A 5 -6.90 2.01 -0.08
C HIS A 5 -6.21 3.36 0.01
N GLY A 6 -6.98 4.43 -0.13
CA GLY A 6 -6.47 5.79 -0.09
C GLY A 6 -6.98 6.56 1.12
N HIS A 7 -6.16 7.47 1.60
CA HIS A 7 -6.49 8.32 2.74
C HIS A 7 -5.95 9.71 2.54
N LEU A 8 -6.73 10.73 2.88
CA LEU A 8 -6.31 12.13 2.78
C LEU A 8 -5.65 12.64 4.04
N LYS A 9 -6.01 12.10 5.19
CA LYS A 9 -5.55 12.56 6.50
C LYS A 9 -4.68 11.55 7.22
N GLU A 10 -4.96 10.27 7.02
CA GLU A 10 -4.27 9.19 7.70
C GLU A 10 -2.92 8.91 7.05
N ALA A 11 -1.88 8.81 7.88
CA ALA A 11 -0.59 8.25 7.48
C ALA A 11 -0.45 6.86 8.08
N LYS A 12 0.37 6.03 7.47
CA LYS A 12 0.63 4.66 7.92
C LYS A 12 2.11 4.34 7.95
N TYR A 13 2.46 3.41 8.83
CA TYR A 13 3.77 2.78 8.85
C TYR A 13 3.56 1.29 8.62
N VAL A 14 4.31 0.71 7.71
CA VAL A 14 4.18 -0.70 7.31
C VAL A 14 5.45 -1.46 7.65
N TYR A 15 5.29 -2.58 8.32
CA TYR A 15 6.39 -3.45 8.71
C TYR A 15 6.05 -4.91 8.43
N VAL A 16 6.95 -5.62 7.75
CA VAL A 16 6.81 -7.06 7.51
C VAL A 16 7.53 -7.79 8.63
N ALA A 17 6.77 -8.37 9.54
CA ALA A 17 7.31 -9.08 10.70
C ALA A 17 7.75 -10.50 10.34
N LYS A 18 7.17 -11.12 9.32
CA LYS A 18 7.49 -12.46 8.86
C LYS A 18 7.20 -12.56 7.36
N GLY A 19 8.13 -13.16 6.62
CA GLY A 19 7.99 -13.38 5.18
C GLY A 19 8.36 -12.15 4.37
N SER A 20 7.67 -11.95 3.26
CA SER A 20 7.92 -10.82 2.37
C SER A 20 6.65 -10.39 1.64
N ALA A 21 6.64 -9.15 1.18
CA ALA A 21 5.50 -8.60 0.48
C ALA A 21 5.92 -7.48 -0.47
N ILE A 22 5.17 -7.32 -1.56
CA ILE A 22 5.22 -6.12 -2.37
C ILE A 22 4.26 -5.13 -1.70
N VAL A 23 4.74 -3.93 -1.43
CA VAL A 23 3.90 -2.81 -1.00
C VAL A 23 3.99 -1.73 -2.08
N ALA A 24 2.85 -1.31 -2.61
CA ALA A 24 2.79 -0.27 -3.62
C ALA A 24 2.10 0.95 -3.05
N ILE A 25 2.64 2.12 -3.36
CA ILE A 25 2.04 3.40 -2.96
C ILE A 25 1.98 4.34 -4.15
N VAL A 26 0.97 5.18 -4.17
CA VAL A 26 0.77 6.16 -5.24
C VAL A 26 0.14 7.42 -4.66
N GLU A 27 0.68 8.58 -5.04
CA GLU A 27 0.12 9.86 -4.61
C GLU A 27 -1.21 10.13 -5.32
N LEU A 28 -2.20 10.58 -4.56
CA LEU A 28 -3.53 10.88 -5.10
C LEU A 28 -3.60 12.37 -5.47
N ASP A 29 -3.72 12.64 -6.76
CA ASP A 29 -3.97 14.00 -7.25
C ASP A 29 -5.45 14.36 -7.15
N ASN A 30 -6.32 13.35 -7.20
CA ASN A 30 -7.77 13.51 -7.07
C ASN A 30 -8.34 12.23 -6.46
N VAL A 31 -9.06 12.34 -5.35
CA VAL A 31 -9.55 11.13 -4.63
C VAL A 31 -10.71 10.44 -5.34
N GLU A 32 -11.52 11.18 -6.11
CA GLU A 32 -12.66 10.59 -6.80
C GLU A 32 -12.26 9.88 -8.08
N SER A 33 -11.30 10.47 -8.81
CA SER A 33 -10.83 9.92 -10.08
C SER A 33 -9.33 10.21 -10.22
N PRO A 34 -8.46 9.48 -9.50
CA PRO A 34 -7.03 9.73 -9.59
C PRO A 34 -6.50 9.51 -11.00
N SER A 35 -5.51 10.30 -11.40
CA SER A 35 -4.85 10.15 -12.69
C SER A 35 -4.18 8.78 -12.77
N LYS A 36 -4.42 8.06 -13.85
CA LYS A 36 -3.76 6.77 -14.12
C LYS A 36 -2.30 6.94 -14.53
N LEU A 37 -1.88 8.17 -14.78
CA LEU A 37 -0.50 8.51 -15.12
C LEU A 37 0.38 8.75 -13.90
N GLN A 38 -0.22 8.79 -12.70
CA GLN A 38 0.55 8.92 -11.47
C GLN A 38 1.53 7.76 -11.34
N LYS A 39 2.74 8.07 -10.89
CA LYS A 39 3.78 7.06 -10.72
C LYS A 39 3.51 6.23 -9.46
N VAL A 40 3.48 4.92 -9.64
CA VAL A 40 3.39 3.99 -8.52
C VAL A 40 4.80 3.63 -8.06
N GLU A 41 5.04 3.76 -6.76
CA GLU A 41 6.29 3.31 -6.15
C GLU A 41 6.07 1.92 -5.54
N ARG A 42 6.96 1.00 -5.86
CA ARG A 42 6.95 -0.39 -5.36
C ARG A 42 8.09 -0.61 -4.40
N PHE A 43 7.76 -1.26 -3.28
CA PHE A 43 8.75 -1.66 -2.31
C PHE A 43 8.58 -3.14 -2.01
N ILE A 44 9.69 -3.87 -1.96
CA ILE A 44 9.66 -5.25 -1.48
C ILE A 44 10.19 -5.23 -0.06
N LEU A 45 9.30 -5.52 0.88
CA LEU A 45 9.64 -5.59 2.30
C LEU A 45 9.80 -7.05 2.71
N SER A 46 10.80 -7.32 3.53
CA SER A 46 11.14 -8.67 3.94
C SER A 46 11.65 -8.67 5.38
N ASP A 47 11.34 -9.75 6.11
CA ASP A 47 11.88 -9.96 7.46
C ASP A 47 13.40 -10.15 7.46
N LYS A 48 13.98 -10.50 6.31
CA LYS A 48 15.43 -10.65 6.16
C LYS A 48 16.17 -9.33 6.02
N ASN A 49 15.46 -8.28 5.68
CA ASN A 49 15.99 -6.92 5.60
C ASN A 49 14.96 -5.98 6.23
N PRO A 50 14.86 -5.97 7.57
CA PRO A 50 13.79 -5.24 8.25
C PRO A 50 13.82 -3.75 7.95
N GLN A 51 12.69 -3.24 7.49
CA GLN A 51 12.49 -1.84 7.18
C GLN A 51 11.08 -1.42 7.52
N ILE A 52 10.90 -0.17 7.86
CA ILE A 52 9.58 0.42 8.07
C ILE A 52 9.33 1.38 6.93
N LEU A 53 8.23 1.16 6.20
CA LEU A 53 7.81 2.04 5.13
C LEU A 53 6.80 3.05 5.67
N PHE A 54 7.11 4.33 5.47
CA PHE A 54 6.16 5.39 5.80
C PHE A 54 5.30 5.73 4.57
N ILE A 55 3.98 5.72 4.76
CA ILE A 55 3.02 6.11 3.72
C ILE A 55 2.37 7.42 4.17
N PRO A 56 2.70 8.53 3.50
CA PRO A 56 2.14 9.84 3.89
C PRO A 56 0.63 9.92 3.66
N PRO A 57 -0.03 10.92 4.27
CA PRO A 57 -1.39 11.28 3.86
C PRO A 57 -1.44 11.62 2.37
N LYS A 58 -2.62 11.50 1.77
CA LYS A 58 -2.88 11.72 0.34
C LYS A 58 -2.28 10.66 -0.58
N TYR A 59 -1.97 9.48 -0.03
CA TYR A 59 -1.50 8.34 -0.80
C TYR A 59 -2.52 7.21 -0.75
N ALA A 60 -2.59 6.44 -1.84
CA ALA A 60 -3.21 5.12 -1.83
C ALA A 60 -2.12 4.07 -1.67
N ASN A 61 -2.46 2.96 -1.05
CA ASN A 61 -1.52 1.86 -0.84
C ASN A 61 -2.20 0.52 -1.04
N GLY A 62 -1.37 -0.48 -1.32
CA GLY A 62 -1.81 -1.85 -1.42
C GLY A 62 -0.65 -2.78 -1.19
N PHE A 63 -0.93 -4.07 -1.05
CA PHE A 63 0.13 -5.05 -0.84
C PHE A 63 -0.23 -6.41 -1.41
N ARG A 64 0.80 -7.18 -1.72
CA ARG A 64 0.72 -8.60 -2.10
C ARG A 64 1.73 -9.38 -1.27
N PRO A 65 1.28 -10.32 -0.41
CA PRO A 65 2.19 -11.24 0.28
C PRO A 65 2.88 -12.14 -0.74
N LEU A 66 4.18 -12.38 -0.55
CA LEU A 66 4.97 -13.22 -1.45
C LEU A 66 5.26 -14.61 -0.89
N GLU A 67 5.03 -14.83 0.39
CA GLU A 67 5.29 -16.09 1.06
C GLU A 67 4.06 -16.53 1.85
N VAL A 68 3.98 -17.83 2.12
CA VAL A 68 2.95 -18.38 3.00
C VAL A 68 3.21 -17.86 4.42
N ASP A 69 2.16 -17.56 5.14
CA ASP A 69 2.21 -17.03 6.51
C ASP A 69 2.93 -15.68 6.66
N THR A 70 2.99 -14.89 5.59
CA THR A 70 3.51 -13.52 5.67
C THR A 70 2.67 -12.73 6.65
N ARG A 71 3.35 -12.01 7.56
CA ARG A 71 2.71 -11.15 8.55
C ARG A 71 3.12 -9.71 8.34
N ILE A 72 2.13 -8.88 8.09
CA ILE A 72 2.33 -7.45 7.84
C ILE A 72 1.62 -6.68 8.93
N ILE A 73 2.33 -5.73 9.52
CA ILE A 73 1.78 -4.88 10.57
C ILE A 73 1.64 -3.47 10.02
N PHE A 74 0.45 -2.90 10.15
CA PHE A 74 0.18 -1.52 9.79
C PHE A 74 -0.07 -0.70 11.06
N PHE A 75 0.66 0.39 11.20
CA PHE A 75 0.41 1.38 12.24
C PHE A 75 -0.25 2.57 11.59
N SER A 76 -1.35 3.03 12.16
CA SER A 76 -2.10 4.17 11.63
C SER A 76 -2.01 5.35 12.59
N THR A 77 -1.99 6.56 12.03
CA THR A 77 -2.06 7.79 12.81
C THR A 77 -3.50 8.17 13.16
N SER A 78 -4.48 7.45 12.60
CA SER A 78 -5.89 7.72 12.84
C SER A 78 -6.53 6.64 13.70
N SER A 79 -7.56 7.01 14.45
CA SER A 79 -8.43 6.03 15.12
C SER A 79 -9.33 5.35 14.10
N LEU A 80 -9.99 4.26 14.51
CA LEU A 80 -10.98 3.58 13.64
C LEU A 80 -12.11 4.53 13.24
N GLU A 81 -12.55 5.38 14.16
CA GLU A 81 -13.58 6.36 13.88
C GLU A 81 -13.16 7.37 12.82
N GLU A 82 -11.96 7.91 12.93
CA GLU A 82 -11.41 8.84 11.96
C GLU A 82 -11.22 8.19 10.60
N SER A 83 -10.77 6.93 10.57
CA SER A 83 -10.54 6.18 9.32
C SER A 83 -11.82 5.96 8.53
N LYS A 84 -12.97 5.82 9.17
CA LYS A 84 -14.24 5.58 8.49
C LYS A 84 -14.63 6.70 7.54
N GLY A 85 -14.29 7.94 7.87
CA GLY A 85 -14.58 9.10 7.03
C GLY A 85 -13.46 9.43 6.05
N ASP A 86 -12.40 8.64 6.02
CA ASP A 86 -11.18 8.91 5.25
C ASP A 86 -10.74 7.66 4.48
N ASP A 87 -11.69 6.87 3.98
CA ASP A 87 -11.41 5.61 3.29
C ASP A 87 -11.90 5.68 1.83
N TYR A 88 -10.94 5.69 0.91
CA TYR A 88 -11.19 5.70 -0.53
C TYR A 88 -10.61 4.43 -1.12
N ARG A 89 -11.35 3.77 -2.01
CA ARG A 89 -10.93 2.48 -2.56
C ARG A 89 -10.85 2.52 -4.07
N TYR A 90 -9.82 1.89 -4.61
CA TYR A 90 -9.58 1.79 -6.05
C TYR A 90 -9.24 0.33 -6.41
N PRO A 91 -9.59 -0.10 -7.64
CA PRO A 91 -9.23 -1.46 -8.07
C PRO A 91 -7.73 -1.73 -8.01
N ALA A 92 -7.37 -2.98 -7.76
CA ALA A 92 -5.96 -3.38 -7.65
C ALA A 92 -5.17 -3.11 -8.94
N ASP A 93 -5.83 -3.11 -10.10
CA ASP A 93 -5.22 -2.85 -11.40
C ASP A 93 -5.42 -1.42 -11.92
N TYR A 94 -5.92 -0.52 -11.05
CA TYR A 94 -6.22 0.86 -11.47
C TYR A 94 -5.03 1.54 -12.15
N TRP A 95 -3.81 1.33 -11.63
CA TRP A 95 -2.58 1.88 -12.19
C TRP A 95 -1.76 0.84 -12.95
N GLY A 96 -2.38 -0.28 -13.32
CA GLY A 96 -1.77 -1.33 -14.11
C GLY A 96 -1.60 -2.64 -13.35
N LYS A 97 -1.60 -3.74 -14.11
CA LYS A 97 -1.49 -5.09 -13.53
C LYS A 97 -0.06 -5.47 -13.16
N ARG A 98 0.92 -4.82 -13.77
CA ARG A 98 2.35 -5.16 -13.58
C ARG A 98 2.86 -4.86 -12.18
N ILE A 99 2.18 -3.98 -11.45
CA ILE A 99 2.55 -3.60 -10.09
C ILE A 99 2.72 -4.84 -9.20
N TRP A 100 1.85 -5.82 -9.37
CA TRP A 100 1.79 -6.98 -8.50
C TRP A 100 2.55 -8.19 -9.02
N LYS A 101 3.20 -8.07 -10.17
CA LYS A 101 3.94 -9.19 -10.75
C LYS A 101 5.34 -9.29 -10.15
N VAL A 102 5.74 -10.54 -9.91
CA VAL A 102 7.12 -10.90 -9.60
C VAL A 102 7.70 -11.54 -10.86
N GLU A 103 8.79 -10.96 -11.37
CA GLU A 103 9.44 -11.50 -12.56
C GLU A 103 10.42 -12.60 -12.17
N ASP A 104 10.28 -13.73 -12.82
CA ASP A 104 11.27 -14.79 -12.74
C ASP A 104 12.46 -14.45 -13.63
N ARG A 105 13.62 -14.84 -13.21
CA ARG A 105 14.85 -14.69 -13.97
C ARG A 105 15.44 -16.04 -14.33
#